data_fa0ca8c8ba70b2b4dc40899771507b9f
#
_entry.id   fa0ca8c8ba70b2b4dc40899771507b9f
#
_cell.length_a   1.000
_cell.length_b   1.000
_cell.length_c   1.000
_cell.angle_alpha   90.00
_cell.angle_beta   90.00
_cell.angle_gamma   90.00
#
_symmetry.space_group_name_H-M   'P 1'
#
loop_
_entity.id
_entity.type
_entity.pdbx_description
1 polymer ?
#
loop_
_entity_poly.entity_id
_entity_poly.type
_entity_poly.pdbx_seq_one_letter_code
_entity_poly.pdbx_strand_id
1 'polypeptide(L)'
;MKKACFCLLLAFLLALTPYHAAFAEMTANPAALLKTDEQARSIASIKDIDGGLFYTMDYTADYKLDEALRENLSDAASLEAFVQKHLLSGEAQAKLTAEAGCSAFVSTTEDGCVLFGRNFDYKMDMAAVLIRTAPKDGYQSVGLVDTGWIGYGIGSLNDGATDLSLAVSFPYLIMDGMNEKGLAVCVLQLDGEPTRQDRVKPKISTTVAMRLILDRASTVDEAIALLDAYDMQSATPNANFHFLLSDATGKTVVVEYCVNEMSVLDETYVSNFYLDPKMNGFGHGQNRYDVMTAALSFKNNILTESEAMSLLELVSQPETEAATSMTQWSVVYDLTHLDATVAIRRDYGNLFNFTLNK
;
A
#
# COMPACT_ATOMS: atom_id res chain seq x y z
N MET A 1 -74.38 59.37 -6.25
CA MET A 1 -74.64 57.94 -6.05
C MET A 1 -73.34 57.17 -6.34
N LYS A 2 -72.51 56.94 -5.35
CA LYS A 2 -71.33 56.07 -5.46
C LYS A 2 -71.32 55.23 -4.20
N LYS A 3 -71.46 53.89 -4.34
CA LYS A 3 -71.38 52.93 -3.26
C LYS A 3 -69.88 52.61 -2.99
N ALA A 4 -69.45 52.85 -1.80
CA ALA A 4 -68.16 52.40 -1.35
C ALA A 4 -68.21 50.97 -0.82
N CYS A 5 -67.41 50.11 -1.39
CA CYS A 5 -67.24 48.74 -0.94
C CYS A 5 -66.10 48.69 0.08
N PHE A 6 -66.38 48.25 1.30
CA PHE A 6 -65.40 48.12 2.39
C PHE A 6 -64.92 46.67 2.33
N CYS A 7 -63.66 46.49 1.91
CA CYS A 7 -62.98 45.21 2.03
C CYS A 7 -62.23 45.13 3.37
N LEU A 8 -62.68 44.24 4.25
CA LEU A 8 -61.94 43.84 5.45
C LEU A 8 -60.77 42.97 5.05
N LEU A 9 -59.54 43.44 5.25
CA LEU A 9 -58.37 42.58 5.20
C LEU A 9 -58.17 41.99 6.58
N LEU A 10 -58.43 40.68 6.68
CA LEU A 10 -58.01 39.86 7.84
C LEU A 10 -56.52 39.49 7.65
N ALA A 11 -55.67 40.13 8.41
CA ALA A 11 -54.23 39.77 8.48
C ALA A 11 -54.07 38.51 9.37
N PHE A 12 -53.82 37.38 8.75
CA PHE A 12 -53.31 36.19 9.47
C PHE A 12 -51.82 36.37 9.75
N LEU A 13 -51.46 36.70 10.97
CA LEU A 13 -50.07 36.59 11.46
C LEU A 13 -49.78 35.11 11.66
N LEU A 14 -49.16 34.46 10.69
CA LEU A 14 -48.47 33.21 10.88
C LEU A 14 -47.12 33.51 11.57
N ALA A 15 -47.05 33.17 12.86
CA ALA A 15 -45.83 33.16 13.59
C ALA A 15 -44.92 32.03 13.01
N LEU A 16 -44.01 32.41 12.15
CA LEU A 16 -42.87 31.55 11.74
C LEU A 16 -41.93 31.43 12.93
N THR A 17 -42.09 30.40 13.77
CA THR A 17 -41.04 29.92 14.62
C THR A 17 -39.95 29.34 13.73
N PRO A 18 -38.68 29.78 13.80
CA PRO A 18 -37.64 29.12 13.09
C PRO A 18 -37.44 27.73 13.76
N TYR A 19 -37.87 26.70 13.04
CA TYR A 19 -37.44 25.34 13.32
C TYR A 19 -35.92 25.31 12.98
N HIS A 20 -35.09 25.71 13.95
CA HIS A 20 -33.72 25.30 13.96
C HIS A 20 -33.73 23.79 14.28
N ALA A 21 -33.85 22.99 13.22
CA ALA A 21 -33.34 21.65 13.30
C ALA A 21 -31.84 21.80 13.57
N ALA A 22 -31.47 21.68 14.82
CA ALA A 22 -30.12 21.34 15.18
C ALA A 22 -29.85 19.97 14.55
N PHE A 23 -29.28 19.95 13.32
CA PHE A 23 -28.44 18.86 12.92
C PHE A 23 -27.31 18.89 13.95
N ALA A 24 -27.45 18.09 15.01
CA ALA A 24 -26.29 17.62 15.74
C ALA A 24 -25.45 16.94 14.64
N GLU A 25 -24.39 17.62 14.20
CA GLU A 25 -23.26 16.94 13.63
C GLU A 25 -22.88 15.88 14.66
N MET A 26 -23.31 14.65 14.40
CA MET A 26 -22.65 13.49 14.98
C MET A 26 -21.25 13.55 14.38
N THR A 27 -20.34 14.23 15.06
CA THR A 27 -18.91 13.98 14.92
C THR A 27 -18.78 12.53 15.32
N ALA A 28 -18.76 11.65 14.32
CA ALA A 28 -18.49 10.25 14.53
C ALA A 28 -17.14 10.21 15.25
N ASN A 29 -17.15 9.70 16.50
CA ASN A 29 -15.89 9.47 17.21
C ASN A 29 -15.11 8.46 16.35
N PRO A 30 -13.99 8.82 15.71
CA PRO A 30 -13.28 7.92 14.81
C PRO A 30 -12.84 6.61 15.49
N ALA A 31 -12.86 6.57 16.82
CA ALA A 31 -12.62 5.39 17.63
C ALA A 31 -13.89 4.54 17.92
N ALA A 32 -15.09 4.96 17.53
CA ALA A 32 -16.33 4.28 17.88
C ALA A 32 -16.46 2.88 17.27
N LEU A 33 -15.80 2.61 16.16
CA LEU A 33 -15.84 1.32 15.46
C LEU A 33 -14.69 0.37 15.83
N LEU A 34 -13.77 0.79 16.69
CA LEU A 34 -12.64 -0.05 17.10
C LEU A 34 -13.06 -1.07 18.17
N LYS A 35 -12.46 -2.26 18.12
CA LYS A 35 -12.74 -3.35 19.06
C LYS A 35 -11.87 -3.34 20.30
N THR A 36 -10.65 -2.81 20.20
CA THR A 36 -9.65 -2.89 21.27
C THR A 36 -8.95 -1.56 21.52
N ASP A 37 -8.46 -1.39 22.75
CA ASP A 37 -7.63 -0.23 23.11
C ASP A 37 -6.29 -0.21 22.36
N GLU A 38 -5.76 -1.39 21.96
CA GLU A 38 -4.55 -1.49 21.14
C GLU A 38 -4.76 -0.90 19.75
N GLN A 39 -5.94 -1.13 19.14
CA GLN A 39 -6.31 -0.49 17.87
C GLN A 39 -6.40 1.03 18.04
N ALA A 40 -7.03 1.49 19.11
CA ALA A 40 -7.11 2.93 19.39
C ALA A 40 -5.72 3.56 19.59
N ARG A 41 -4.80 2.87 20.29
CA ARG A 41 -3.41 3.33 20.45
C ARG A 41 -2.66 3.34 19.11
N SER A 42 -2.85 2.30 18.30
CA SER A 42 -2.23 2.23 16.96
C SER A 42 -2.68 3.41 16.10
N ILE A 43 -3.98 3.72 16.05
CA ILE A 43 -4.51 4.87 15.29
C ILE A 43 -4.01 6.19 15.90
N ALA A 44 -4.00 6.33 17.22
CA ALA A 44 -3.50 7.53 17.89
C ALA A 44 -1.99 7.76 17.69
N SER A 45 -1.23 6.77 17.23
CA SER A 45 0.19 6.90 16.90
C SER A 45 0.42 7.51 15.50
N ILE A 46 -0.62 7.67 14.69
CA ILE A 46 -0.50 8.32 13.38
C ILE A 46 0.02 9.73 13.57
N LYS A 47 1.15 10.03 12.94
CA LYS A 47 1.84 11.31 13.04
C LYS A 47 2.13 11.84 11.65
N ASP A 48 1.67 13.06 11.38
CA ASP A 48 2.04 13.82 10.19
C ASP A 48 3.50 14.28 10.29
N ILE A 49 4.28 13.97 9.27
CA ILE A 49 5.69 14.35 9.18
C ILE A 49 6.01 15.16 7.93
N ASP A 50 5.04 15.33 7.02
CA ASP A 50 5.20 16.13 5.79
C ASP A 50 3.87 16.80 5.36
N GLY A 51 3.29 17.63 6.24
CA GLY A 51 2.18 18.51 5.89
C GLY A 51 0.98 17.82 5.24
N GLY A 52 0.62 16.63 5.69
CA GLY A 52 -0.51 15.88 5.17
C GLY A 52 -0.17 14.95 3.99
N LEU A 53 1.07 14.96 3.51
CA LEU A 53 1.55 14.11 2.42
C LEU A 53 2.09 12.78 2.93
N PHE A 54 2.79 12.81 4.08
CA PHE A 54 3.46 11.66 4.64
C PHE A 54 3.26 11.53 6.13
N TYR A 55 2.93 10.33 6.56
CA TYR A 55 2.66 9.98 7.94
C TYR A 55 3.47 8.78 8.38
N THR A 56 3.66 8.64 9.69
CA THR A 56 4.14 7.40 10.33
C THR A 56 3.07 6.82 11.22
N MET A 57 3.09 5.50 11.41
CA MET A 57 2.19 4.78 12.32
C MET A 57 2.92 3.61 12.98
N ASP A 58 2.84 3.50 14.30
CA ASP A 58 3.27 2.32 15.05
C ASP A 58 2.04 1.43 15.31
N TYR A 59 1.91 0.36 14.53
CA TYR A 59 0.78 -0.55 14.63
C TYR A 59 1.08 -1.68 15.63
N THR A 60 0.49 -1.60 16.81
CA THR A 60 0.72 -2.53 17.93
C THR A 60 -0.41 -3.52 18.16
N ALA A 61 -1.57 -3.32 17.52
CA ALA A 61 -2.71 -4.21 17.65
C ALA A 61 -2.52 -5.51 16.85
N ASP A 62 -3.20 -6.56 17.28
CA ASP A 62 -3.26 -7.80 16.53
C ASP A 62 -4.18 -7.64 15.31
N TYR A 63 -3.62 -7.73 14.10
CA TYR A 63 -4.35 -7.68 12.83
C TYR A 63 -4.86 -9.03 12.34
N LYS A 64 -4.75 -10.08 13.18
CA LYS A 64 -5.39 -11.40 12.98
C LYS A 64 -4.94 -12.13 11.70
N LEU A 65 -3.62 -12.15 11.44
CA LEU A 65 -3.10 -12.82 10.23
C LEU A 65 -3.49 -14.30 10.16
N ASP A 66 -3.40 -15.06 11.25
CA ASP A 66 -3.74 -16.49 11.25
C ASP A 66 -5.23 -16.74 10.96
N GLU A 67 -6.12 -15.82 11.40
CA GLU A 67 -7.53 -15.84 11.03
C GLU A 67 -7.72 -15.53 9.54
N ALA A 68 -7.03 -14.53 9.02
CA ALA A 68 -7.08 -14.15 7.60
C ALA A 68 -6.65 -15.32 6.70
N LEU A 69 -5.58 -16.02 7.06
CA LEU A 69 -5.10 -17.20 6.35
C LEU A 69 -6.10 -18.37 6.41
N ARG A 70 -6.76 -18.59 7.56
CA ARG A 70 -7.79 -19.63 7.70
C ARG A 70 -9.07 -19.33 6.93
N GLU A 71 -9.42 -18.06 6.74
CA GLU A 71 -10.62 -17.65 5.99
C GLU A 71 -10.39 -17.62 4.47
N ASN A 72 -9.19 -17.90 3.99
CA ASN A 72 -8.86 -18.01 2.56
C ASN A 72 -9.20 -16.73 1.78
N LEU A 73 -8.75 -15.57 2.26
CA LEU A 73 -9.04 -14.27 1.63
C LEU A 73 -8.47 -14.24 0.21
N SER A 74 -9.34 -14.10 -0.78
CA SER A 74 -9.02 -14.26 -2.20
C SER A 74 -9.10 -12.98 -3.03
N ASP A 75 -9.63 -11.91 -2.46
CA ASP A 75 -9.83 -10.63 -3.14
C ASP A 75 -10.06 -9.49 -2.14
N ALA A 76 -10.21 -8.27 -2.66
CA ALA A 76 -10.48 -7.08 -1.87
C ALA A 76 -11.80 -7.19 -1.08
N ALA A 77 -12.84 -7.78 -1.65
CA ALA A 77 -14.15 -7.90 -0.99
C ALA A 77 -14.09 -8.86 0.21
N SER A 78 -13.36 -9.97 0.09
CA SER A 78 -13.13 -10.91 1.20
C SER A 78 -12.27 -10.28 2.30
N LEU A 79 -11.27 -9.45 1.94
CA LEU A 79 -10.50 -8.69 2.91
C LEU A 79 -11.36 -7.65 3.62
N GLU A 80 -12.21 -6.91 2.91
CA GLU A 80 -13.15 -5.97 3.51
C GLU A 80 -14.09 -6.67 4.50
N ALA A 81 -14.71 -7.78 4.10
CA ALA A 81 -15.57 -8.57 4.98
C ALA A 81 -14.82 -9.08 6.22
N PHE A 82 -13.55 -9.49 6.06
CA PHE A 82 -12.69 -9.90 7.17
C PHE A 82 -12.43 -8.73 8.14
N VAL A 83 -12.07 -7.55 7.65
CA VAL A 83 -11.84 -6.34 8.44
C VAL A 83 -13.10 -5.99 9.25
N GLN A 84 -14.27 -5.96 8.60
CA GLN A 84 -15.55 -5.71 9.25
C GLN A 84 -15.83 -6.73 10.36
N LYS A 85 -15.64 -8.01 10.08
CA LYS A 85 -15.97 -9.09 11.02
C LYS A 85 -14.99 -9.16 12.18
N HIS A 86 -13.69 -9.02 11.94
CA HIS A 86 -12.66 -9.31 12.93
C HIS A 86 -12.03 -8.08 13.57
N LEU A 87 -11.90 -6.98 12.85
CA LEU A 87 -11.18 -5.80 13.32
C LEU A 87 -12.10 -4.64 13.71
N LEU A 88 -13.34 -4.55 13.19
CA LEU A 88 -14.27 -3.47 13.50
C LEU A 88 -15.51 -3.97 14.27
N SER A 89 -16.08 -3.09 15.09
CA SER A 89 -17.33 -3.34 15.84
C SER A 89 -18.59 -2.92 15.08
N GLY A 90 -18.45 -2.34 13.88
CA GLY A 90 -19.53 -1.85 13.02
C GLY A 90 -19.11 -1.78 11.55
N GLU A 91 -20.01 -1.39 10.67
CA GLU A 91 -19.75 -1.28 9.23
C GLU A 91 -19.03 0.04 8.90
N ALA A 92 -17.89 -0.04 8.23
CA ALA A 92 -17.21 1.07 7.58
C ALA A 92 -17.18 0.80 6.07
N GLN A 93 -17.34 1.82 5.24
CA GLN A 93 -17.35 1.66 3.79
C GLN A 93 -15.97 2.03 3.21
N ALA A 94 -15.34 1.10 2.50
CA ALA A 94 -14.16 1.36 1.69
C ALA A 94 -14.54 1.55 0.21
N LYS A 95 -13.85 2.46 -0.49
CA LYS A 95 -13.89 2.56 -1.95
C LYS A 95 -12.57 2.01 -2.47
N LEU A 96 -12.59 0.80 -3.00
CA LEU A 96 -11.41 0.17 -3.56
C LEU A 96 -11.25 0.60 -5.03
N THR A 97 -10.12 1.25 -5.35
CA THR A 97 -9.72 1.57 -6.73
C THR A 97 -8.26 1.19 -6.92
N ALA A 98 -7.91 0.53 -8.01
CA ALA A 98 -6.54 0.17 -8.29
C ALA A 98 -6.20 0.41 -9.76
N GLU A 99 -5.26 1.33 -10.01
CA GLU A 99 -4.47 1.40 -11.23
C GLU A 99 -3.09 1.97 -10.85
N ALA A 100 -2.06 1.14 -10.87
CA ALA A 100 -0.71 1.48 -10.42
C ALA A 100 0.32 1.21 -11.52
N GLY A 101 1.33 2.08 -11.61
CA GLY A 101 2.59 1.82 -12.26
C GLY A 101 3.68 1.62 -11.20
N CYS A 102 4.77 0.94 -11.53
CA CYS A 102 5.81 0.68 -10.54
C CYS A 102 7.16 0.42 -11.21
N SER A 103 8.26 0.59 -10.45
CA SER A 103 9.57 0.06 -10.77
C SER A 103 10.31 -0.33 -9.50
N ALA A 104 11.11 -1.38 -9.56
CA ALA A 104 11.92 -1.80 -8.43
C ALA A 104 13.21 -2.47 -8.91
N PHE A 105 14.25 -2.39 -8.08
CA PHE A 105 15.54 -3.03 -8.33
C PHE A 105 16.25 -3.39 -7.02
N VAL A 106 17.23 -4.27 -7.13
CA VAL A 106 18.17 -4.61 -6.06
C VAL A 106 19.59 -4.36 -6.55
N SER A 107 20.42 -3.76 -5.72
CA SER A 107 21.84 -3.52 -5.92
C SER A 107 22.62 -3.79 -4.65
N THR A 108 23.94 -3.75 -4.74
CA THR A 108 24.81 -3.84 -3.56
C THR A 108 25.68 -2.59 -3.45
N THR A 109 26.15 -2.28 -2.24
CA THR A 109 27.17 -1.26 -2.03
C THR A 109 28.57 -1.87 -2.21
N GLU A 110 29.61 -1.03 -2.24
CA GLU A 110 31.02 -1.50 -2.32
C GLU A 110 31.43 -2.38 -1.14
N ASP A 111 30.86 -2.15 0.03
CA ASP A 111 31.07 -2.94 1.26
C ASP A 111 30.10 -4.12 1.40
N GLY A 112 29.27 -4.37 0.39
CA GLY A 112 28.44 -5.56 0.29
C GLY A 112 27.06 -5.45 0.95
N CYS A 113 26.61 -4.26 1.38
CA CYS A 113 25.25 -4.08 1.85
C CYS A 113 24.25 -4.23 0.70
N VAL A 114 23.09 -4.80 0.97
CA VAL A 114 22.04 -5.03 -0.04
C VAL A 114 21.02 -3.89 0.00
N LEU A 115 20.86 -3.21 -1.13
CA LEU A 115 19.90 -2.11 -1.31
C LEU A 115 18.72 -2.55 -2.15
N PHE A 116 17.51 -2.35 -1.66
CA PHE A 116 16.25 -2.64 -2.36
C PHE A 116 15.54 -1.33 -2.66
N GLY A 117 15.49 -0.93 -3.94
CA GLY A 117 14.91 0.32 -4.41
C GLY A 117 13.52 0.12 -5.02
N ARG A 118 12.58 1.03 -4.75
CA ARG A 118 11.19 0.93 -5.20
C ARG A 118 10.57 2.29 -5.48
N ASN A 119 9.91 2.45 -6.65
CA ASN A 119 8.95 3.51 -6.95
C ASN A 119 7.53 2.95 -6.96
N PHE A 120 6.63 3.54 -6.18
CA PHE A 120 5.20 3.29 -6.25
C PHE A 120 4.52 4.41 -7.02
N ASP A 121 3.96 4.08 -8.17
CA ASP A 121 3.26 5.02 -9.04
C ASP A 121 1.75 4.75 -8.96
N TYR A 122 0.95 5.79 -8.76
CA TYR A 122 -0.49 5.66 -8.62
C TYR A 122 -1.22 6.88 -9.17
N LYS A 123 -2.43 6.67 -9.72
CA LYS A 123 -3.21 7.73 -10.39
C LYS A 123 -3.81 8.76 -9.45
N MET A 124 -4.08 8.39 -8.22
CA MET A 124 -4.78 9.24 -7.27
C MET A 124 -3.83 9.83 -6.26
N ASP A 125 -4.12 11.07 -5.87
CA ASP A 125 -3.48 11.68 -4.72
C ASP A 125 -3.91 10.94 -3.45
N MET A 126 -2.92 10.46 -2.71
CA MET A 126 -3.10 9.72 -1.47
C MET A 126 -2.11 10.17 -0.41
N ALA A 127 -2.44 10.00 0.86
CA ALA A 127 -1.49 10.13 1.93
C ALA A 127 -0.59 8.89 1.96
N ALA A 128 0.73 9.05 1.91
CA ALA A 128 1.64 7.95 2.17
C ALA A 128 1.73 7.69 3.69
N VAL A 129 1.77 6.42 4.10
CA VAL A 129 1.98 6.05 5.51
C VAL A 129 3.08 5.01 5.61
N LEU A 130 4.15 5.34 6.34
CA LEU A 130 5.11 4.33 6.76
C LEU A 130 4.60 3.70 8.05
N ILE A 131 4.23 2.42 7.96
CA ILE A 131 3.75 1.63 9.09
C ILE A 131 4.88 0.76 9.66
N ARG A 132 5.02 0.74 10.98
CA ARG A 132 5.79 -0.27 11.71
C ARG A 132 4.86 -1.27 12.34
N THR A 133 5.14 -2.56 12.19
CA THR A 133 4.39 -3.64 12.84
C THR A 133 5.32 -4.50 13.69
N ALA A 134 4.82 -4.98 14.81
CA ALA A 134 5.54 -5.89 15.72
C ALA A 134 4.57 -6.97 16.20
N PRO A 135 4.20 -7.93 15.33
CA PRO A 135 3.27 -8.99 15.70
C PRO A 135 3.89 -9.90 16.74
N LYS A 136 3.05 -10.45 17.64
CA LYS A 136 3.50 -11.34 18.72
C LYS A 136 4.19 -12.59 18.22
N ASP A 137 3.67 -13.17 17.13
CA ASP A 137 4.11 -14.43 16.55
C ASP A 137 4.65 -14.24 15.12
N GLY A 138 5.46 -13.19 14.88
CA GLY A 138 6.04 -12.89 13.59
C GLY A 138 7.16 -11.86 13.70
N TYR A 139 7.81 -11.56 12.59
CA TYR A 139 8.90 -10.59 12.52
C TYR A 139 8.37 -9.16 12.56
N GLN A 140 9.12 -8.28 13.22
CA GLN A 140 8.89 -6.85 13.08
C GLN A 140 9.15 -6.42 11.63
N SER A 141 8.38 -5.45 11.16
CA SER A 141 8.56 -4.94 9.81
C SER A 141 8.21 -3.46 9.69
N VAL A 142 8.74 -2.85 8.63
CA VAL A 142 8.39 -1.51 8.16
C VAL A 142 7.93 -1.62 6.72
N GLY A 143 6.94 -0.82 6.33
CA GLY A 143 6.47 -0.79 4.94
C GLY A 143 5.61 0.42 4.65
N LEU A 144 5.41 0.71 3.37
CA LEU A 144 4.59 1.81 2.88
C LEU A 144 3.21 1.32 2.44
N VAL A 145 2.19 2.04 2.88
CA VAL A 145 0.78 1.67 2.76
C VAL A 145 0.12 2.45 1.64
N ASP A 146 -0.63 1.75 0.78
CA ASP A 146 -1.57 2.36 -0.15
C ASP A 146 -2.88 2.73 0.56
N THR A 147 -2.96 3.96 1.06
CA THR A 147 -4.16 4.48 1.72
C THR A 147 -5.27 4.83 0.73
N GLY A 148 -4.94 4.98 -0.56
CA GLY A 148 -5.91 5.23 -1.63
C GLY A 148 -6.93 4.11 -1.78
N TRP A 149 -6.56 2.87 -1.42
CA TRP A 149 -7.47 1.72 -1.43
C TRP A 149 -8.68 1.90 -0.52
N ILE A 150 -8.55 2.64 0.55
CA ILE A 150 -9.65 2.93 1.49
C ILE A 150 -10.10 4.38 1.42
N GLY A 151 -9.62 5.12 0.42
CA GLY A 151 -10.08 6.48 0.12
C GLY A 151 -9.47 7.57 1.00
N TYR A 152 -8.35 7.32 1.68
CA TYR A 152 -7.66 8.33 2.46
C TYR A 152 -6.73 9.15 1.56
N GLY A 153 -7.15 10.37 1.25
CA GLY A 153 -6.40 11.33 0.45
C GLY A 153 -5.39 12.14 1.27
N ILE A 154 -4.70 13.06 0.59
CA ILE A 154 -3.78 14.01 1.21
C ILE A 154 -4.50 14.78 2.33
N GLY A 155 -3.88 14.86 3.50
CA GLY A 155 -4.39 15.58 4.67
C GLY A 155 -5.51 14.87 5.43
N SER A 156 -6.09 13.78 4.92
CA SER A 156 -7.26 13.14 5.55
C SER A 156 -6.97 12.49 6.90
N LEU A 157 -5.71 12.11 7.17
CA LEU A 157 -5.36 11.42 8.42
C LEU A 157 -5.23 12.34 9.63
N ASN A 158 -5.27 13.67 9.44
CA ASN A 158 -5.18 14.67 10.51
C ASN A 158 -6.19 15.82 10.38
N ASP A 159 -7.20 15.71 9.51
CA ASP A 159 -8.24 16.73 9.30
C ASP A 159 -9.28 16.81 10.45
N GLY A 160 -9.27 15.82 11.34
CA GLY A 160 -10.20 15.72 12.46
C GLY A 160 -11.65 15.37 12.05
N ALA A 161 -11.92 15.14 10.76
CA ALA A 161 -13.24 14.86 10.22
C ALA A 161 -13.34 13.46 9.61
N THR A 162 -12.24 12.94 9.07
CA THR A 162 -12.18 11.61 8.45
C THR A 162 -12.29 10.51 9.50
N ASP A 163 -13.16 9.52 9.25
CA ASP A 163 -13.23 8.31 10.08
C ASP A 163 -12.00 7.43 9.82
N LEU A 164 -11.13 7.31 10.82
CA LEU A 164 -9.89 6.54 10.75
C LEU A 164 -10.06 5.06 11.12
N SER A 165 -11.28 4.59 11.35
CA SER A 165 -11.54 3.19 11.74
C SER A 165 -10.94 2.18 10.75
N LEU A 166 -10.95 2.50 9.44
CA LEU A 166 -10.37 1.64 8.40
C LEU A 166 -8.83 1.55 8.45
N ALA A 167 -8.14 2.43 9.19
CA ALA A 167 -6.68 2.33 9.36
C ALA A 167 -6.26 1.05 10.10
N VAL A 168 -7.19 0.32 10.74
CA VAL A 168 -6.93 -1.03 11.27
C VAL A 168 -6.56 -2.04 10.18
N SER A 169 -6.86 -1.76 8.91
CA SER A 169 -6.52 -2.60 7.76
C SER A 169 -5.13 -2.31 7.17
N PHE A 170 -4.43 -1.26 7.59
CA PHE A 170 -3.14 -0.86 7.02
C PHE A 170 -2.11 -2.00 6.93
N PRO A 171 -1.99 -2.93 7.90
CA PRO A 171 -1.08 -4.07 7.76
C PRO A 171 -1.29 -4.91 6.49
N TYR A 172 -2.51 -4.92 5.94
CA TYR A 172 -2.87 -5.64 4.71
C TYR A 172 -2.79 -4.79 3.44
N LEU A 173 -2.50 -3.50 3.53
CA LEU A 173 -2.43 -2.57 2.41
C LEU A 173 -1.00 -2.10 2.11
N ILE A 174 -0.01 -2.84 2.60
CA ILE A 174 1.41 -2.59 2.34
C ILE A 174 1.74 -2.96 0.89
N MET A 175 2.39 -2.04 0.17
CA MET A 175 2.80 -2.24 -1.23
C MET A 175 4.28 -2.60 -1.37
N ASP A 176 5.08 -2.27 -0.37
CA ASP A 176 6.48 -2.63 -0.20
C ASP A 176 6.88 -2.60 1.27
N GLY A 177 7.90 -3.35 1.64
CA GLY A 177 8.38 -3.36 3.01
C GLY A 177 9.58 -4.26 3.22
N MET A 178 10.16 -4.13 4.41
CA MET A 178 11.30 -4.91 4.89
C MET A 178 11.01 -5.38 6.32
N ASN A 179 11.42 -6.60 6.66
CA ASN A 179 11.35 -7.10 8.03
C ASN A 179 12.70 -7.09 8.75
N GLU A 180 12.69 -7.38 10.05
CA GLU A 180 13.88 -7.39 10.92
C GLU A 180 14.93 -8.46 10.57
N LYS A 181 14.63 -9.36 9.63
CA LYS A 181 15.58 -10.33 9.09
C LYS A 181 16.29 -9.84 7.84
N GLY A 182 15.95 -8.61 7.37
CA GLY A 182 16.46 -8.06 6.13
C GLY A 182 15.85 -8.70 4.89
N LEU A 183 14.66 -9.31 5.00
CA LEU A 183 13.87 -9.70 3.84
C LEU A 183 12.99 -8.53 3.41
N ALA A 184 13.10 -8.12 2.14
CA ALA A 184 12.24 -7.13 1.52
C ALA A 184 11.36 -7.75 0.44
N VAL A 185 10.18 -7.17 0.27
CA VAL A 185 9.22 -7.52 -0.77
C VAL A 185 8.50 -6.27 -1.26
N CYS A 186 8.25 -6.21 -2.56
CA CYS A 186 7.25 -5.29 -3.11
C CYS A 186 6.38 -6.00 -4.14
N VAL A 187 5.18 -5.46 -4.32
CA VAL A 187 4.24 -5.91 -5.35
C VAL A 187 4.12 -4.86 -6.44
N LEU A 188 4.12 -5.31 -7.71
CA LEU A 188 3.93 -4.45 -8.88
C LEU A 188 2.77 -4.98 -9.70
N GLN A 189 1.95 -4.08 -10.21
CA GLN A 189 0.83 -4.42 -11.07
C GLN A 189 1.31 -4.82 -12.46
N LEU A 190 0.64 -5.83 -13.01
CA LEU A 190 0.77 -6.29 -14.40
C LEU A 190 -0.55 -6.12 -15.15
N ASP A 191 -0.46 -5.79 -16.43
CA ASP A 191 -1.63 -5.80 -17.30
C ASP A 191 -2.10 -7.25 -17.54
N GLY A 192 -3.39 -7.42 -17.84
CA GLY A 192 -3.96 -8.70 -18.21
C GLY A 192 -4.94 -9.27 -17.19
N GLU A 193 -5.30 -10.53 -17.41
CA GLU A 193 -6.26 -11.23 -16.56
C GLU A 193 -5.70 -11.46 -15.16
N PRO A 194 -6.50 -11.26 -14.12
CA PRO A 194 -6.07 -11.49 -12.75
C PRO A 194 -5.68 -12.95 -12.53
N THR A 195 -4.63 -13.17 -11.75
CA THR A 195 -4.28 -14.53 -11.30
C THR A 195 -5.44 -15.13 -10.51
N ARG A 196 -5.86 -16.32 -10.93
CA ARG A 196 -6.85 -17.16 -10.28
C ARG A 196 -6.36 -18.60 -10.40
N GLN A 197 -5.37 -18.98 -9.59
CA GLN A 197 -4.92 -20.37 -9.55
C GLN A 197 -6.11 -21.26 -9.12
N ASP A 198 -6.20 -22.46 -9.63
CA ASP A 198 -7.19 -23.46 -9.22
C ASP A 198 -6.46 -24.65 -8.63
N ARG A 199 -5.79 -24.43 -7.51
CA ARG A 199 -4.98 -25.44 -6.81
C ARG A 199 -5.76 -25.98 -5.60
N VAL A 200 -5.51 -27.24 -5.26
CA VAL A 200 -6.05 -27.82 -4.01
C VAL A 200 -5.20 -27.33 -2.82
N LYS A 201 -5.21 -26.01 -2.60
CA LYS A 201 -4.50 -25.31 -1.51
C LYS A 201 -5.36 -24.18 -0.94
N PRO A 202 -5.11 -23.73 0.29
CA PRO A 202 -5.79 -22.54 0.81
C PRO A 202 -5.57 -21.34 -0.10
N LYS A 203 -6.60 -20.50 -0.31
CA LYS A 203 -6.48 -19.28 -1.12
C LYS A 203 -5.80 -18.17 -0.34
N ILE A 204 -5.06 -17.33 -1.05
CA ILE A 204 -4.47 -16.12 -0.51
C ILE A 204 -4.50 -15.01 -1.58
N SER A 205 -4.89 -13.78 -1.18
CA SER A 205 -4.78 -12.63 -2.06
C SER A 205 -3.37 -12.04 -2.04
N THR A 206 -3.00 -11.30 -3.09
CA THR A 206 -1.68 -10.66 -3.21
C THR A 206 -1.37 -9.75 -2.00
N THR A 207 -2.34 -9.02 -1.47
CA THR A 207 -2.15 -8.14 -0.31
C THR A 207 -1.93 -8.90 1.00
N VAL A 208 -2.65 -10.01 1.21
CA VAL A 208 -2.44 -10.89 2.37
C VAL A 208 -1.10 -11.62 2.27
N ALA A 209 -0.68 -11.99 1.05
CA ALA A 209 0.62 -12.61 0.80
C ALA A 209 1.79 -11.68 1.18
N MET A 210 1.68 -10.37 0.88
CA MET A 210 2.66 -9.37 1.34
C MET A 210 2.83 -9.40 2.85
N ARG A 211 1.72 -9.40 3.60
CA ARG A 211 1.76 -9.46 5.05
C ARG A 211 2.33 -10.79 5.57
N LEU A 212 1.92 -11.91 4.98
CA LEU A 212 2.45 -13.22 5.32
C LEU A 212 3.98 -13.31 5.16
N ILE A 213 4.49 -12.83 4.03
CA ILE A 213 5.94 -12.83 3.74
C ILE A 213 6.68 -12.01 4.79
N LEU A 214 6.24 -10.78 5.07
CA LEU A 214 6.90 -9.90 6.04
C LEU A 214 6.88 -10.47 7.46
N ASP A 215 5.82 -11.18 7.85
CA ASP A 215 5.71 -11.75 9.20
C ASP A 215 6.45 -13.07 9.36
N ARG A 216 6.59 -13.89 8.31
CA ARG A 216 6.94 -15.31 8.47
C ARG A 216 8.15 -15.78 7.68
N ALA A 217 8.66 -14.99 6.72
CA ALA A 217 9.83 -15.35 5.95
C ALA A 217 11.06 -14.54 6.41
N SER A 218 12.20 -15.20 6.57
CA SER A 218 13.49 -14.59 6.85
C SER A 218 14.40 -14.57 5.62
N THR A 219 14.08 -15.38 4.60
CA THR A 219 14.86 -15.53 3.38
C THR A 219 13.95 -15.58 2.16
N VAL A 220 14.52 -15.35 0.98
CA VAL A 220 13.82 -15.49 -0.30
C VAL A 220 13.28 -16.91 -0.48
N ASP A 221 14.04 -17.95 -0.07
CA ASP A 221 13.58 -19.34 -0.19
C ASP A 221 12.35 -19.63 0.68
N GLU A 222 12.32 -19.09 1.90
CA GLU A 222 11.14 -19.21 2.77
C GLU A 222 9.94 -18.45 2.18
N ALA A 223 10.15 -17.27 1.60
CA ALA A 223 9.08 -16.52 0.95
C ALA A 223 8.50 -17.26 -0.25
N ILE A 224 9.34 -17.87 -1.10
CA ILE A 224 8.91 -18.73 -2.22
C ILE A 224 8.09 -19.91 -1.71
N ALA A 225 8.57 -20.58 -0.65
CA ALA A 225 7.87 -21.73 -0.06
C ALA A 225 6.51 -21.34 0.52
N LEU A 226 6.40 -20.16 1.15
CA LEU A 226 5.12 -19.61 1.61
C LEU A 226 4.18 -19.33 0.45
N LEU A 227 4.63 -18.66 -0.61
CA LEU A 227 3.81 -18.40 -1.80
C LEU A 227 3.34 -19.71 -2.47
N ASP A 228 4.21 -20.73 -2.57
CA ASP A 228 3.82 -22.03 -3.13
C ASP A 228 2.85 -22.81 -2.24
N ALA A 229 2.80 -22.56 -0.93
CA ALA A 229 1.87 -23.23 -0.03
C ALA A 229 0.40 -22.85 -0.25
N TYR A 230 0.13 -21.76 -0.97
CA TYR A 230 -1.21 -21.21 -1.20
C TYR A 230 -1.61 -21.25 -2.67
N ASP A 231 -2.91 -21.10 -2.91
CA ASP A 231 -3.55 -20.81 -4.19
C ASP A 231 -3.66 -19.30 -4.36
N MET A 232 -2.73 -18.69 -5.12
CA MET A 232 -2.64 -17.24 -5.30
C MET A 232 -3.83 -16.70 -6.09
N GLN A 233 -4.36 -15.59 -5.58
CA GLN A 233 -5.46 -14.83 -6.17
C GLN A 233 -5.07 -13.35 -6.24
N SER A 234 -5.20 -12.71 -7.39
CA SER A 234 -5.04 -11.25 -7.47
C SER A 234 -6.07 -10.56 -6.59
N ALA A 235 -5.63 -9.60 -5.77
CA ALA A 235 -6.51 -8.85 -4.87
C ALA A 235 -7.58 -8.05 -5.63
N THR A 236 -7.27 -7.59 -6.86
CA THR A 236 -8.19 -6.83 -7.72
C THR A 236 -8.72 -7.69 -8.86
N PRO A 237 -9.94 -7.38 -9.38
CA PRO A 237 -10.54 -8.15 -10.46
C PRO A 237 -9.96 -7.85 -11.86
N ASN A 238 -9.17 -6.78 -12.00
CA ASN A 238 -8.80 -6.23 -13.31
C ASN A 238 -7.28 -6.18 -13.56
N ALA A 239 -6.48 -6.77 -12.68
CA ALA A 239 -5.04 -6.75 -12.81
C ALA A 239 -4.39 -8.00 -12.26
N ASN A 240 -3.26 -8.38 -12.85
CA ASN A 240 -2.34 -9.33 -12.29
C ASN A 240 -1.22 -8.60 -11.53
N PHE A 241 -0.37 -9.35 -10.85
CA PHE A 241 0.72 -8.83 -10.03
C PHE A 241 1.91 -9.77 -10.06
N HIS A 242 3.10 -9.20 -9.88
CA HIS A 242 4.31 -9.93 -9.54
C HIS A 242 4.99 -9.34 -8.31
N PHE A 243 5.88 -10.11 -7.71
CA PHE A 243 6.64 -9.72 -6.54
C PHE A 243 8.12 -9.65 -6.88
N LEU A 244 8.82 -8.61 -6.43
CA LEU A 244 10.26 -8.62 -6.27
C LEU A 244 10.57 -8.96 -4.82
N LEU A 245 11.41 -9.95 -4.60
CA LEU A 245 11.86 -10.44 -3.29
C LEU A 245 13.38 -10.35 -3.21
N SER A 246 13.90 -9.85 -2.09
CA SER A 246 15.36 -9.91 -1.82
C SER A 246 15.61 -10.08 -0.33
N ASP A 247 16.70 -10.73 0.03
CA ASP A 247 17.13 -10.86 1.42
C ASP A 247 18.54 -10.28 1.65
N ALA A 248 18.93 -10.17 2.91
CA ALA A 248 20.22 -9.60 3.31
C ALA A 248 21.45 -10.37 2.79
N THR A 249 21.27 -11.57 2.22
CA THR A 249 22.37 -12.30 1.54
C THR A 249 22.59 -11.85 0.10
N GLY A 250 21.68 -10.99 -0.43
CA GLY A 250 21.66 -10.54 -1.82
C GLY A 250 20.92 -11.49 -2.75
N LYS A 251 20.36 -12.61 -2.24
CA LYS A 251 19.47 -13.45 -3.05
C LYS A 251 18.24 -12.66 -3.45
N THR A 252 17.96 -12.61 -4.76
CA THR A 252 16.87 -11.81 -5.32
C THR A 252 16.15 -12.60 -6.40
N VAL A 253 14.81 -12.52 -6.42
CA VAL A 253 13.98 -13.16 -7.44
C VAL A 253 12.76 -12.29 -7.75
N VAL A 254 12.24 -12.46 -8.98
CA VAL A 254 10.89 -12.01 -9.34
C VAL A 254 9.98 -13.24 -9.33
N VAL A 255 8.83 -13.13 -8.67
CA VAL A 255 7.79 -14.17 -8.69
C VAL A 255 6.61 -13.67 -9.49
N GLU A 256 6.31 -14.34 -10.61
CA GLU A 256 5.20 -14.06 -11.50
C GLU A 256 4.20 -15.22 -11.52
N TYR A 257 2.97 -14.91 -11.89
CA TYR A 257 1.93 -15.92 -12.12
C TYR A 257 1.50 -15.88 -13.59
N CYS A 258 2.19 -16.68 -14.40
CA CYS A 258 1.96 -16.74 -15.85
C CYS A 258 0.96 -17.85 -16.16
N VAL A 259 -0.20 -17.48 -16.76
CA VAL A 259 -1.29 -18.44 -17.05
C VAL A 259 -1.68 -19.25 -15.78
N ASN A 260 -1.77 -18.54 -14.64
CA ASN A 260 -2.08 -19.12 -13.32
C ASN A 260 -1.04 -20.10 -12.74
N GLU A 261 0.16 -20.19 -13.34
CA GLU A 261 1.28 -20.95 -12.79
C GLU A 261 2.32 -20.02 -12.18
N MET A 262 2.82 -20.36 -11.01
CA MET A 262 3.91 -19.61 -10.36
C MET A 262 5.21 -19.84 -11.12
N SER A 263 5.88 -18.75 -11.50
CA SER A 263 7.20 -18.70 -12.13
C SER A 263 8.14 -17.92 -11.21
N VAL A 264 9.31 -18.46 -10.95
CA VAL A 264 10.37 -17.83 -10.15
C VAL A 264 11.54 -17.53 -11.08
N LEU A 265 11.87 -16.24 -11.21
CA LEU A 265 12.87 -15.73 -12.15
C LEU A 265 14.05 -15.15 -11.38
N ASP A 266 15.26 -15.49 -11.78
CA ASP A 266 16.51 -14.96 -11.21
C ASP A 266 16.79 -13.58 -11.83
N GLU A 267 16.03 -12.57 -11.38
CA GLU A 267 16.06 -11.19 -11.87
C GLU A 267 16.18 -10.21 -10.71
N THR A 268 16.92 -9.12 -10.91
CA THR A 268 17.23 -8.14 -9.86
C THR A 268 16.52 -6.80 -10.04
N TYR A 269 15.76 -6.60 -11.11
CA TYR A 269 14.97 -5.40 -11.36
C TYR A 269 13.74 -5.71 -12.20
N VAL A 270 12.71 -4.90 -12.05
CA VAL A 270 11.39 -5.18 -12.61
C VAL A 270 10.56 -3.89 -12.77
N SER A 271 9.66 -3.88 -13.74
CA SER A 271 8.63 -2.86 -13.92
C SER A 271 7.26 -3.51 -14.19
N ASN A 272 6.36 -2.92 -14.95
CA ASN A 272 4.99 -3.39 -15.11
C ASN A 272 4.77 -4.26 -16.37
N PHE A 273 5.72 -5.14 -16.69
CA PHE A 273 5.56 -6.14 -17.76
C PHE A 273 6.12 -7.49 -17.31
N TYR A 274 5.62 -8.55 -17.93
CA TYR A 274 6.05 -9.91 -17.62
C TYR A 274 7.47 -10.16 -18.11
N LEU A 275 8.29 -10.71 -17.23
CA LEU A 275 9.66 -11.16 -17.53
C LEU A 275 9.68 -12.61 -18.00
N ASP A 276 8.68 -13.44 -17.61
CA ASP A 276 8.57 -14.82 -18.08
C ASP A 276 8.43 -14.85 -19.62
N PRO A 277 9.32 -15.54 -20.34
CA PRO A 277 9.28 -15.62 -21.81
C PRO A 277 7.94 -16.09 -22.39
N LYS A 278 7.15 -16.87 -21.64
CA LYS A 278 5.80 -17.31 -22.04
C LYS A 278 4.85 -16.15 -22.33
N MET A 279 5.06 -15.00 -21.69
CA MET A 279 4.21 -13.81 -21.81
C MET A 279 4.75 -12.80 -22.83
N ASN A 280 5.92 -13.04 -23.43
CA ASN A 280 6.52 -12.24 -24.50
C ASN A 280 6.60 -10.73 -24.18
N GLY A 281 6.93 -10.38 -22.91
CA GLY A 281 7.09 -8.99 -22.47
C GLY A 281 5.78 -8.18 -22.44
N PHE A 282 4.63 -8.86 -22.32
CA PHE A 282 3.33 -8.19 -22.23
C PHE A 282 3.24 -7.29 -20.99
N GLY A 283 2.72 -6.08 -21.17
CA GLY A 283 2.59 -5.04 -20.15
C GLY A 283 3.24 -3.74 -20.58
N HIS A 284 3.61 -2.89 -19.62
CA HIS A 284 4.18 -1.57 -19.86
C HIS A 284 5.38 -1.27 -18.94
N GLY A 285 6.09 -0.15 -19.19
CA GLY A 285 7.25 0.25 -18.37
C GLY A 285 8.60 -0.28 -18.86
N GLN A 286 8.67 -0.86 -20.07
CA GLN A 286 9.92 -1.31 -20.68
C GLN A 286 10.98 -0.21 -20.74
N ASN A 287 10.57 1.05 -21.01
CA ASN A 287 11.49 2.18 -21.02
C ASN A 287 12.16 2.43 -19.65
N ARG A 288 11.44 2.25 -18.53
CA ARG A 288 12.01 2.35 -17.18
C ARG A 288 12.93 1.17 -16.87
N TYR A 289 12.53 -0.01 -17.32
CA TYR A 289 13.35 -1.23 -17.24
C TYR A 289 14.69 -1.06 -18.00
N ASP A 290 14.66 -0.53 -19.22
CA ASP A 290 15.87 -0.28 -20.02
C ASP A 290 16.82 0.71 -19.35
N VAL A 291 16.28 1.75 -18.71
CA VAL A 291 17.07 2.73 -17.94
C VAL A 291 17.73 2.06 -16.73
N MET A 292 16.98 1.24 -15.97
CA MET A 292 17.53 0.48 -14.83
C MET A 292 18.63 -0.48 -15.33
N THR A 293 18.37 -1.21 -16.42
CA THR A 293 19.36 -2.12 -17.03
C THR A 293 20.66 -1.40 -17.37
N ALA A 294 20.57 -0.24 -18.03
CA ALA A 294 21.75 0.52 -18.43
C ALA A 294 22.53 1.06 -17.21
N ALA A 295 21.82 1.62 -16.22
CA ALA A 295 22.45 2.19 -15.04
C ALA A 295 23.11 1.11 -14.15
N LEU A 296 22.42 0.03 -13.87
CA LEU A 296 22.92 -1.08 -13.05
C LEU A 296 24.09 -1.79 -13.75
N SER A 297 24.01 -2.03 -15.06
CA SER A 297 25.10 -2.63 -15.83
C SER A 297 26.33 -1.74 -15.85
N PHE A 298 26.17 -0.42 -16.04
CA PHE A 298 27.27 0.54 -16.03
C PHE A 298 28.03 0.57 -14.70
N LYS A 299 27.30 0.38 -13.60
CA LYS A 299 27.82 0.36 -12.22
C LYS A 299 28.18 -1.03 -11.73
N ASN A 300 28.13 -2.07 -12.56
CA ASN A 300 28.30 -3.48 -12.16
C ASN A 300 27.39 -3.87 -10.98
N ASN A 301 26.20 -3.34 -10.91
CA ASN A 301 25.21 -3.49 -9.84
C ASN A 301 25.68 -2.97 -8.47
N ILE A 302 26.67 -2.07 -8.43
CA ILE A 302 27.21 -1.46 -7.22
C ILE A 302 26.77 0.00 -7.16
N LEU A 303 25.94 0.34 -6.18
CA LEU A 303 25.42 1.70 -5.97
C LEU A 303 25.61 2.09 -4.51
N THR A 304 25.88 3.37 -4.26
CA THR A 304 25.62 3.96 -2.94
C THR A 304 24.11 4.15 -2.75
N GLU A 305 23.65 4.34 -1.53
CA GLU A 305 22.25 4.64 -1.23
C GLU A 305 21.76 5.89 -1.99
N SER A 306 22.57 6.93 -2.06
CA SER A 306 22.27 8.15 -2.83
C SER A 306 22.17 7.88 -4.34
N GLU A 307 23.02 7.01 -4.91
CA GLU A 307 22.93 6.62 -6.31
C GLU A 307 21.70 5.74 -6.57
N ALA A 308 21.32 4.88 -5.62
CA ALA A 308 20.09 4.10 -5.68
C ALA A 308 18.85 5.02 -5.68
N MET A 309 18.80 6.03 -4.81
CA MET A 309 17.73 7.03 -4.81
C MET A 309 17.73 7.85 -6.11
N SER A 310 18.89 8.22 -6.64
CA SER A 310 18.99 8.92 -7.94
C SER A 310 18.51 8.07 -9.12
N LEU A 311 18.72 6.75 -9.07
CA LEU A 311 18.17 5.84 -10.08
C LEU A 311 16.64 5.78 -9.98
N LEU A 312 16.07 5.77 -8.77
CA LEU A 312 14.63 5.87 -8.57
C LEU A 312 14.07 7.20 -9.12
N GLU A 313 14.76 8.32 -8.88
CA GLU A 313 14.40 9.62 -9.45
C GLU A 313 14.36 9.55 -10.98
N LEU A 314 15.37 8.96 -11.62
CA LEU A 314 15.52 8.87 -13.07
C LEU A 314 14.38 8.06 -13.72
N VAL A 315 13.87 7.02 -13.04
CA VAL A 315 12.77 6.16 -13.52
C VAL A 315 11.41 6.51 -12.90
N SER A 316 11.33 7.60 -12.13
CA SER A 316 10.08 8.07 -11.54
C SER A 316 9.14 8.66 -12.60
N GLN A 317 7.84 8.59 -12.35
CA GLN A 317 6.82 9.13 -13.24
C GLN A 317 6.33 10.49 -12.73
N PRO A 318 6.49 11.57 -13.55
CA PRO A 318 6.01 12.91 -13.19
C PRO A 318 4.49 12.99 -13.32
N GLU A 319 3.87 13.90 -12.58
CA GLU A 319 2.50 14.30 -12.81
C GLU A 319 2.40 15.07 -14.13
N THR A 320 1.56 14.62 -15.06
CA THR A 320 1.23 15.31 -16.30
C THR A 320 -0.24 15.14 -16.60
N GLU A 321 -0.85 16.03 -17.41
CA GLU A 321 -2.25 15.90 -17.82
C GLU A 321 -2.54 14.59 -18.56
N ALA A 322 -1.53 13.99 -19.20
CA ALA A 322 -1.62 12.72 -19.90
C ALA A 322 -1.16 11.53 -19.05
N ALA A 323 -0.59 11.77 -17.86
CA ALA A 323 -0.08 10.69 -17.03
C ALA A 323 -1.22 9.86 -16.45
N THR A 324 -1.09 8.56 -16.60
CA THR A 324 -2.01 7.60 -15.98
C THR A 324 -1.65 7.31 -14.52
N SER A 325 -0.42 7.63 -14.11
CA SER A 325 0.08 7.48 -12.75
C SER A 325 1.22 8.46 -12.48
N MET A 326 1.46 8.76 -11.21
CA MET A 326 2.55 9.58 -10.72
C MET A 326 3.24 8.84 -9.57
N THR A 327 4.56 8.97 -9.43
CA THR A 327 5.30 8.38 -8.31
C THR A 327 4.86 9.04 -6.99
N GLN A 328 4.16 8.28 -6.15
CA GLN A 328 3.68 8.71 -4.84
C GLN A 328 4.80 8.66 -3.80
N TRP A 329 5.62 7.60 -3.85
CA TRP A 329 6.85 7.52 -3.09
C TRP A 329 7.94 6.76 -3.83
N SER A 330 9.17 7.06 -3.46
CA SER A 330 10.37 6.29 -3.76
C SER A 330 10.99 5.86 -2.44
N VAL A 331 11.41 4.62 -2.33
CA VAL A 331 12.07 4.12 -1.11
C VAL A 331 13.29 3.28 -1.46
N VAL A 332 14.35 3.45 -0.68
CA VAL A 332 15.52 2.57 -0.65
C VAL A 332 15.57 1.94 0.73
N TYR A 333 15.46 0.62 0.79
CA TYR A 333 15.70 -0.18 1.99
C TYR A 333 17.13 -0.70 1.97
N ASP A 334 17.91 -0.45 3.03
CA ASP A 334 19.15 -1.15 3.31
C ASP A 334 18.83 -2.41 4.13
N LEU A 335 18.88 -3.57 3.48
CA LEU A 335 18.52 -4.85 4.09
C LEU A 335 19.53 -5.34 5.12
N THR A 336 20.72 -4.76 5.11
CA THR A 336 21.82 -5.12 6.01
C THR A 336 21.75 -4.33 7.32
N HIS A 337 21.50 -3.02 7.23
CA HIS A 337 21.42 -2.14 8.40
C HIS A 337 19.97 -1.95 8.89
N LEU A 338 18.98 -2.39 8.13
CA LEU A 338 17.55 -2.26 8.41
C LEU A 338 17.08 -0.81 8.43
N ASP A 339 17.63 -0.01 7.52
CA ASP A 339 17.29 1.39 7.32
C ASP A 339 16.39 1.56 6.08
N ALA A 340 15.58 2.61 6.08
CA ALA A 340 14.74 2.98 4.95
C ALA A 340 14.85 4.50 4.70
N THR A 341 15.17 4.87 3.47
CA THR A 341 15.21 6.26 3.01
C THR A 341 14.06 6.49 2.02
N VAL A 342 13.20 7.47 2.28
CA VAL A 342 11.95 7.70 1.54
C VAL A 342 11.93 9.11 0.96
N ALA A 343 11.55 9.24 -0.32
CA ALA A 343 11.16 10.47 -0.97
C ALA A 343 9.66 10.43 -1.28
N ILE A 344 8.93 11.51 -1.00
CA ILE A 344 7.49 11.60 -1.24
C ILE A 344 7.22 12.49 -2.46
N ARG A 345 6.32 12.03 -3.35
CA ARG A 345 5.85 12.77 -4.54
C ARG A 345 6.98 13.40 -5.35
N ARG A 346 8.10 12.66 -5.50
CA ARG A 346 9.30 13.06 -6.24
C ARG A 346 10.04 14.25 -5.65
N ASP A 347 9.85 14.58 -4.38
CA ASP A 347 10.69 15.56 -3.68
C ASP A 347 11.98 14.88 -3.16
N TYR A 348 12.93 14.66 -4.07
CA TYR A 348 14.23 14.07 -3.75
C TYR A 348 15.19 15.03 -3.02
N GLY A 349 14.78 16.29 -2.85
CA GLY A 349 15.48 17.27 -2.01
C GLY A 349 15.15 17.14 -0.52
N ASN A 350 14.08 16.43 -0.17
CA ASN A 350 13.61 16.24 1.20
C ASN A 350 13.41 14.76 1.49
N LEU A 351 14.44 14.09 2.01
CA LEU A 351 14.45 12.66 2.28
C LEU A 351 14.14 12.37 3.75
N PHE A 352 13.33 11.36 3.99
CA PHE A 352 12.97 10.88 5.32
C PHE A 352 13.67 9.56 5.63
N ASN A 353 14.39 9.51 6.77
CA ASN A 353 15.19 8.34 7.15
C ASN A 353 14.57 7.64 8.37
N PHE A 354 14.48 6.33 8.31
CA PHE A 354 13.91 5.47 9.33
C PHE A 354 14.82 4.27 9.57
N THR A 355 14.85 3.80 10.82
CA THR A 355 15.54 2.57 11.21
C THR A 355 14.53 1.63 11.87
N LEU A 356 14.50 0.36 11.47
CA LEU A 356 13.53 -0.61 12.02
C LEU A 356 13.84 -0.96 13.49
N ASN A 357 15.11 -1.00 13.87
CA ASN A 357 15.58 -1.46 15.19
C ASN A 357 15.68 -0.33 16.25
N LYS A 358 14.91 0.74 16.15
CA LYS A 358 14.91 1.83 17.14
C LYS A 358 13.56 2.04 17.75
#